data_6fcd3c79bf5070384d0dc3fa4593b2fd
#
_entry.id   6fcd3c79bf5070384d0dc3fa4593b2fd
#
_cell.length_a   1.000
_cell.length_b   1.000
_cell.length_c   1.000
_cell.angle_alpha   90.00
_cell.angle_beta   90.00
_cell.angle_gamma   90.00
#
_symmetry.space_group_name_H-M   'P 1'
#
loop_
_entity.id
_entity.type
_entity.pdbx_description
1 polymer ?
#
loop_
_entity_poly.entity_id
_entity_poly.type
_entity_poly.pdbx_seq_one_letter_code
_entity_poly.pdbx_strand_id
1 'polypeptide(L)'
;MTDYILKDWDGNLFISITNEGEDKLSECPQLTHCLAVVKIENNYLLGWNKWSNRWEIFGGCIDKGETPRECIIRECYEELGIEGANFEYLGMMKFLMMPDYFSSEERIEYGGLYGITIDDISLNEIYDQINDRDEIVKLAFYKDVKNREPIAPIDEKLLEYYL
;
A
#
# COMPACT_ATOMS: atom_id res chain seq x y z
N MET A 1 -2.31 -27.54 1.67
CA MET A 1 -3.01 -26.36 1.11
C MET A 1 -2.76 -25.14 2.00
N THR A 2 -2.40 -24.03 1.41
CA THR A 2 -2.13 -22.80 2.16
C THR A 2 -3.45 -22.05 2.43
N ASP A 3 -3.75 -21.80 3.69
CA ASP A 3 -4.87 -20.92 4.04
C ASP A 3 -4.50 -19.49 3.70
N TYR A 4 -5.46 -18.72 3.24
CA TYR A 4 -5.24 -17.32 2.88
C TYR A 4 -6.48 -16.47 3.13
N ILE A 5 -6.27 -15.16 3.22
CA ILE A 5 -7.35 -14.19 3.43
C ILE A 5 -8.03 -13.87 2.09
N LEU A 6 -7.24 -13.66 1.04
CA LEU A 6 -7.75 -13.22 -0.26
C LEU A 6 -6.81 -13.64 -1.39
N LYS A 7 -7.38 -13.96 -2.54
CA LYS A 7 -6.65 -14.18 -3.79
C LYS A 7 -6.99 -13.03 -4.75
N ASP A 8 -5.97 -12.40 -5.33
CA ASP A 8 -6.19 -11.33 -6.28
C ASP A 8 -6.39 -11.87 -7.71
N TRP A 9 -6.55 -10.96 -8.68
CA TRP A 9 -6.80 -11.32 -10.08
C TRP A 9 -5.62 -12.02 -10.76
N ASP A 10 -4.41 -11.82 -10.25
CA ASP A 10 -3.19 -12.42 -10.80
C ASP A 10 -2.83 -13.75 -10.12
N GLY A 11 -3.64 -14.16 -9.16
CA GLY A 11 -3.41 -15.40 -8.40
C GLY A 11 -2.55 -15.25 -7.16
N ASN A 12 -2.10 -14.03 -6.85
CA ASN A 12 -1.35 -13.77 -5.64
C ASN A 12 -2.22 -13.94 -4.41
N LEU A 13 -1.67 -14.50 -3.34
CA LEU A 13 -2.41 -14.73 -2.10
C LEU A 13 -1.96 -13.75 -1.02
N PHE A 14 -2.91 -13.04 -0.45
CA PHE A 14 -2.71 -12.34 0.81
C PHE A 14 -2.99 -13.36 1.90
N ILE A 15 -1.92 -13.85 2.55
CA ILE A 15 -2.01 -14.97 3.48
C ILE A 15 -2.43 -14.52 4.86
N SER A 16 -1.75 -13.53 5.41
CA SER A 16 -1.99 -13.10 6.78
C SER A 16 -1.48 -11.69 7.03
N ILE A 17 -1.97 -11.11 8.09
CA ILE A 17 -1.39 -9.92 8.70
C ILE A 17 -1.31 -10.19 10.20
N THR A 18 -0.14 -9.92 10.78
CA THR A 18 0.10 -10.15 12.20
C THR A 18 0.52 -8.83 12.86
N ASN A 19 0.24 -8.70 14.14
CA ASN A 19 0.64 -7.51 14.91
C ASN A 19 2.01 -7.69 15.58
N GLU A 20 2.91 -8.38 14.88
CA GLU A 20 4.32 -8.39 15.26
C GLU A 20 4.84 -6.95 15.29
N GLY A 21 5.72 -6.64 16.23
CA GLY A 21 6.23 -5.29 16.38
C GLY A 21 6.97 -4.79 15.15
N GLU A 22 6.98 -3.48 14.95
CA GLU A 22 7.64 -2.86 13.80
C GLU A 22 9.14 -3.19 13.75
N ASP A 23 9.78 -3.38 14.88
CA ASP A 23 11.17 -3.80 14.97
C ASP A 23 11.41 -5.19 14.37
N LYS A 24 10.44 -6.09 14.52
CA LYS A 24 10.51 -7.44 13.93
C LYS A 24 10.41 -7.40 12.41
N LEU A 25 9.72 -6.42 11.88
CA LEU A 25 9.58 -6.24 10.45
C LEU A 25 10.95 -6.09 9.79
N SER A 26 11.82 -5.25 10.36
CA SER A 26 13.16 -5.01 9.82
C SER A 26 14.07 -6.25 9.86
N GLU A 27 13.75 -7.21 10.70
CA GLU A 27 14.54 -8.46 10.82
C GLU A 27 14.12 -9.52 9.81
N CYS A 28 13.02 -9.31 9.09
CA CYS A 28 12.49 -10.29 8.16
C CYS A 28 13.29 -10.27 6.85
N PRO A 29 13.97 -11.38 6.49
CA PRO A 29 14.82 -11.40 5.28
C PRO A 29 14.03 -11.35 3.98
N GLN A 30 12.73 -11.66 4.01
CA GLN A 30 11.86 -11.65 2.84
C GLN A 30 10.98 -10.39 2.79
N LEU A 31 11.30 -9.38 3.59
CA LEU A 31 10.61 -8.10 3.58
C LEU A 31 10.95 -7.37 2.28
N THR A 32 9.93 -7.01 1.50
CA THR A 32 10.13 -6.40 0.18
C THR A 32 9.56 -5.01 0.05
N HIS A 33 8.46 -4.72 0.74
CA HIS A 33 7.72 -3.46 0.50
C HIS A 33 6.95 -2.99 1.72
N CYS A 34 6.48 -1.75 1.63
CA CYS A 34 5.57 -1.17 2.62
C CYS A 34 4.40 -0.52 1.90
N LEU A 35 3.21 -0.63 2.49
CA LEU A 35 1.98 -0.02 1.98
C LEU A 35 1.36 0.85 3.06
N ALA A 36 0.62 1.86 2.63
CA ALA A 36 -0.08 2.76 3.54
C ALA A 36 -1.55 2.90 3.14
N VAL A 37 -2.41 2.76 4.12
CA VAL A 37 -3.81 3.18 4.01
C VAL A 37 -3.84 4.66 4.40
N VAL A 38 -4.25 5.50 3.47
CA VAL A 38 -4.30 6.95 3.67
C VAL A 38 -5.76 7.38 3.76
N LYS A 39 -6.08 8.15 4.81
CA LYS A 39 -7.40 8.74 4.96
C LYS A 39 -7.29 10.27 4.96
N ILE A 40 -8.23 10.90 4.32
CA ILE A 40 -8.44 12.33 4.50
C ILE A 40 -9.72 12.44 5.32
N GLU A 41 -9.58 12.88 6.56
CA GLU A 41 -10.62 12.82 7.57
C GLU A 41 -11.08 11.37 7.73
N ASN A 42 -12.30 11.02 7.36
CA ASN A 42 -12.82 9.66 7.46
C ASN A 42 -12.91 8.93 6.12
N ASN A 43 -12.32 9.48 5.06
CA ASN A 43 -12.44 8.93 3.72
C ASN A 43 -11.12 8.29 3.26
N TYR A 44 -11.18 7.04 2.83
CA TYR A 44 -10.00 6.36 2.26
C TYR A 44 -9.64 6.95 0.92
N LEU A 45 -8.37 7.27 0.75
CA LEU A 45 -7.82 7.81 -0.50
C LEU A 45 -7.22 6.68 -1.34
N LEU A 46 -7.50 6.70 -2.64
CA LEU A 46 -6.92 5.75 -3.59
C LEU A 46 -6.27 6.51 -4.74
N GLY A 47 -5.23 5.90 -5.32
CA GLY A 47 -4.56 6.39 -6.51
C GLY A 47 -4.80 5.47 -7.69
N TRP A 48 -5.02 6.06 -8.88
CA TRP A 48 -5.12 5.26 -10.10
C TRP A 48 -3.72 4.97 -10.62
N ASN A 49 -3.38 3.69 -10.67
CA ASN A 49 -2.09 3.23 -11.20
C ASN A 49 -2.26 3.00 -12.70
N LYS A 50 -1.56 3.80 -13.52
CA LYS A 50 -1.69 3.71 -14.98
C LYS A 50 -1.10 2.44 -15.57
N TRP A 51 -0.19 1.80 -14.85
CA TRP A 51 0.45 0.56 -15.33
C TRP A 51 -0.46 -0.65 -15.16
N SER A 52 -1.17 -0.72 -14.02
CA SER A 52 -2.09 -1.82 -13.72
C SER A 52 -3.54 -1.50 -14.11
N ASN A 53 -3.85 -0.23 -14.40
CA ASN A 53 -5.21 0.25 -14.75
C ASN A 53 -6.23 -0.09 -13.68
N ARG A 54 -5.91 0.24 -12.43
CA ARG A 54 -6.81 0.03 -11.29
C ARG A 54 -6.46 0.96 -10.15
N TRP A 55 -7.40 1.13 -9.24
CA TRP A 55 -7.20 1.90 -8.02
C TRP A 55 -6.40 1.09 -7.01
N GLU A 56 -5.46 1.73 -6.35
CA GLU A 56 -4.57 1.10 -5.37
C GLU A 56 -4.33 2.02 -4.17
N ILE A 57 -3.88 1.44 -3.05
CA ILE A 57 -3.33 2.21 -1.95
C ILE A 57 -1.87 2.59 -2.28
N PHE A 58 -1.20 3.24 -1.36
CA PHE A 58 0.11 3.86 -1.62
C PHE A 58 1.24 3.05 -1.00
N GLY A 59 2.43 3.18 -1.56
CA GLY A 59 3.61 2.49 -1.06
C GLY A 59 4.49 1.98 -2.18
N GLY A 60 5.47 1.18 -1.84
CA GLY A 60 6.39 0.61 -2.81
C GLY A 60 7.50 -0.20 -2.17
N CYS A 61 8.49 -0.53 -2.98
CA CYS A 61 9.60 -1.36 -2.57
C CYS A 61 10.55 -0.62 -1.62
N ILE A 62 11.09 -1.35 -0.66
CA ILE A 62 12.08 -0.82 0.28
C ILE A 62 13.42 -0.74 -0.43
N ASP A 63 14.05 0.43 -0.40
CA ASP A 63 15.37 0.63 -0.99
C ASP A 63 16.44 0.03 -0.07
N LYS A 64 17.57 -0.32 -0.67
CA LYS A 64 18.69 -0.87 0.09
C LYS A 64 19.15 0.09 1.17
N GLY A 65 19.22 -0.41 2.41
CA GLY A 65 19.64 0.39 3.56
C GLY A 65 18.53 1.21 4.19
N GLU A 66 17.33 1.16 3.64
CA GLU A 66 16.18 1.88 4.12
C GLU A 66 15.42 1.04 5.15
N THR A 67 14.96 1.66 6.23
CA THR A 67 14.04 0.97 7.15
C THR A 67 12.63 0.96 6.55
N PRO A 68 11.74 0.06 7.01
CA PRO A 68 10.35 0.07 6.55
C PRO A 68 9.66 1.42 6.74
N ARG A 69 9.88 2.07 7.88
CA ARG A 69 9.29 3.38 8.16
C ARG A 69 9.83 4.46 7.22
N GLU A 70 11.12 4.45 6.97
CA GLU A 70 11.73 5.37 5.99
C GLU A 70 11.14 5.16 4.60
N CYS A 71 10.92 3.90 4.23
CA CYS A 71 10.30 3.55 2.95
C CYS A 71 8.91 4.17 2.81
N ILE A 72 8.04 3.97 3.80
CA ILE A 72 6.67 4.48 3.67
C ILE A 72 6.63 6.01 3.70
N ILE A 73 7.51 6.65 4.46
CA ILE A 73 7.65 8.10 4.48
C ILE A 73 8.04 8.61 3.09
N ARG A 74 9.05 7.99 2.48
CA ARG A 74 9.54 8.34 1.15
C ARG A 74 8.49 8.12 0.08
N GLU A 75 7.87 6.94 0.06
CA GLU A 75 6.86 6.60 -0.95
C GLU A 75 5.66 7.54 -0.90
N CYS A 76 5.15 7.85 0.28
CA CYS A 76 4.02 8.76 0.39
C CYS A 76 4.41 10.20 0.08
N TYR A 77 5.65 10.59 0.29
CA TYR A 77 6.14 11.88 -0.18
C TYR A 77 6.18 11.93 -1.71
N GLU A 78 6.70 10.88 -2.34
CA GLU A 78 6.78 10.80 -3.81
C GLU A 78 5.40 10.76 -4.44
N GLU A 79 4.51 9.94 -3.92
CA GLU A 79 3.20 9.69 -4.52
C GLU A 79 2.14 10.74 -4.17
N LEU A 80 2.24 11.36 -3.00
CA LEU A 80 1.21 12.28 -2.50
C LEU A 80 1.73 13.65 -2.05
N GLY A 81 3.06 13.83 -2.00
CA GLY A 81 3.64 15.07 -1.49
C GLY A 81 3.48 15.27 0.01
N ILE A 82 3.14 14.20 0.73
CA ILE A 82 2.97 14.27 2.19
C ILE A 82 4.34 14.32 2.85
N GLU A 83 4.58 15.35 3.65
CA GLU A 83 5.83 15.49 4.39
C GLU A 83 5.67 15.00 5.82
N GLY A 84 6.76 14.50 6.38
CA GLY A 84 6.83 14.04 7.76
C GLY A 84 5.97 12.81 7.96
N ALA A 85 5.74 12.43 9.24
CA ALA A 85 5.07 11.19 9.28
C ALA A 85 4.63 10.68 10.62
N ASN A 86 3.41 10.93 10.90
CA ASN A 86 2.73 10.25 11.99
C ASN A 86 2.04 9.00 11.45
N PHE A 87 2.81 8.14 10.75
CA PHE A 87 2.30 6.86 10.30
C PHE A 87 2.12 5.92 11.48
N GLU A 88 0.95 5.33 11.58
CA GLU A 88 0.67 4.26 12.53
C GLU A 88 1.05 2.93 11.90
N TYR A 89 1.87 2.15 12.60
CA TYR A 89 2.18 0.79 12.14
C TYR A 89 1.01 -0.14 12.44
N LEU A 90 0.52 -0.84 11.42
CA LEU A 90 -0.68 -1.68 11.54
C LEU A 90 -0.38 -3.18 11.59
N GLY A 91 0.74 -3.63 11.03
CA GLY A 91 1.09 -5.03 11.07
C GLY A 91 2.00 -5.48 9.95
N MET A 92 2.43 -6.74 10.07
CA MET A 92 3.27 -7.39 9.06
C MET A 92 2.40 -8.29 8.18
N MET A 93 2.39 -8.00 6.89
CA MET A 93 1.65 -8.77 5.88
C MET A 93 2.52 -9.89 5.34
N LYS A 94 1.88 -11.01 4.97
CA LYS A 94 2.54 -12.14 4.31
C LYS A 94 1.79 -12.47 3.03
N PHE A 95 2.53 -12.68 1.96
CA PHE A 95 1.98 -12.98 0.63
C PHE A 95 2.67 -14.18 -0.01
N LEU A 96 1.91 -14.92 -0.82
CA LEU A 96 2.47 -15.83 -1.80
C LEU A 96 2.30 -15.17 -3.17
N MET A 97 3.41 -14.78 -3.79
CA MET A 97 3.41 -14.09 -5.06
C MET A 97 3.63 -15.07 -6.20
N MET A 98 2.81 -14.93 -7.24
CA MET A 98 2.93 -15.76 -8.44
C MET A 98 4.09 -15.27 -9.32
N PRO A 99 4.59 -16.12 -10.24
CA PRO A 99 5.62 -15.70 -11.19
C PRO A 99 5.19 -14.45 -11.95
N ASP A 100 6.11 -13.50 -12.07
CA ASP A 100 5.88 -12.22 -12.73
C ASP A 100 7.18 -11.70 -13.36
N TYR A 101 7.20 -10.41 -13.68
CA TYR A 101 8.36 -9.76 -14.27
C TYR A 101 9.62 -9.88 -13.38
N PHE A 102 9.43 -9.87 -12.05
CA PHE A 102 10.55 -9.87 -11.09
C PHE A 102 11.09 -11.26 -10.78
N SER A 103 10.28 -12.29 -10.96
CA SER A 103 10.68 -13.67 -10.65
C SER A 103 9.88 -14.66 -11.49
N SER A 104 10.58 -15.67 -12.03
CA SER A 104 9.94 -16.76 -12.77
C SER A 104 9.33 -17.82 -11.84
N GLU A 105 9.48 -17.68 -10.53
CA GLU A 105 8.98 -18.64 -9.55
C GLU A 105 8.04 -17.98 -8.56
N GLU A 106 7.13 -18.77 -7.97
CA GLU A 106 6.36 -18.30 -6.82
C GLU A 106 7.31 -18.08 -5.64
N ARG A 107 6.96 -17.12 -4.80
CA ARG A 107 7.78 -16.78 -3.64
C ARG A 107 6.93 -16.19 -2.53
N ILE A 108 7.42 -16.34 -1.31
CA ILE A 108 6.85 -15.68 -0.13
C ILE A 108 7.48 -14.28 -0.03
N GLU A 109 6.63 -13.28 0.15
CA GLU A 109 7.07 -11.92 0.43
C GLU A 109 6.36 -11.40 1.68
N TYR A 110 7.04 -10.54 2.41
CA TYR A 110 6.48 -9.84 3.57
C TYR A 110 6.46 -8.35 3.30
N GLY A 111 5.51 -7.67 3.91
CA GLY A 111 5.40 -6.22 3.79
C GLY A 111 4.91 -5.59 5.07
N GLY A 112 5.24 -4.33 5.26
CA GLY A 112 4.73 -3.54 6.38
C GLY A 112 3.49 -2.76 5.97
N LEU A 113 2.44 -2.80 6.79
CA LEU A 113 1.24 -2.00 6.57
C LEU A 113 1.22 -0.86 7.57
N TYR A 114 0.99 0.33 7.06
CA TYR A 114 0.90 1.57 7.84
C TYR A 114 -0.40 2.29 7.53
N GLY A 115 -0.79 3.19 8.41
CA GLY A 115 -1.94 4.05 8.20
C GLY A 115 -1.60 5.49 8.56
N ILE A 116 -2.25 6.43 7.88
CA ILE A 116 -2.14 7.85 8.20
C ILE A 116 -3.46 8.54 7.90
N THR A 117 -3.85 9.47 8.78
CA THR A 117 -5.00 10.33 8.56
C THR A 117 -4.50 11.76 8.41
N ILE A 118 -4.97 12.43 7.36
CA ILE A 118 -4.63 13.82 7.05
C ILE A 118 -5.89 14.64 7.18
N ASP A 119 -5.79 15.79 7.83
CA ASP A 119 -6.90 16.70 8.01
C ASP A 119 -6.72 17.98 7.19
N ASP A 120 -7.82 18.67 6.92
CA ASP A 120 -7.81 20.01 6.32
C ASP A 120 -7.11 20.13 4.98
N ILE A 121 -7.19 19.08 4.14
CA ILE A 121 -6.63 19.13 2.78
C ILE A 121 -7.65 18.58 1.78
N SER A 122 -7.69 19.15 0.59
CA SER A 122 -8.56 18.69 -0.50
C SER A 122 -7.80 17.77 -1.45
N LEU A 123 -8.54 17.01 -2.29
CA LEU A 123 -7.93 16.19 -3.33
C LEU A 123 -7.10 17.03 -4.29
N ASN A 124 -7.59 18.20 -4.67
CA ASN A 124 -6.86 19.09 -5.58
C ASN A 124 -5.56 19.57 -4.98
N GLU A 125 -5.57 19.90 -3.68
CA GLU A 125 -4.34 20.33 -2.99
C GLU A 125 -3.31 19.21 -2.94
N ILE A 126 -3.73 17.97 -2.67
CA ILE A 126 -2.82 16.82 -2.69
C ILE A 126 -2.31 16.61 -4.11
N TYR A 127 -3.21 16.61 -5.10
CA TYR A 127 -2.80 16.38 -6.49
C TYR A 127 -1.77 17.40 -6.95
N ASP A 128 -1.93 18.66 -6.56
CA ASP A 128 -1.01 19.73 -6.96
C ASP A 128 0.38 19.57 -6.33
N GLN A 129 0.51 18.88 -5.23
CA GLN A 129 1.80 18.68 -4.55
C GLN A 129 2.50 17.36 -4.89
N ILE A 130 1.92 16.53 -5.76
CA ILE A 130 2.52 15.25 -6.15
C ILE A 130 3.82 15.51 -6.92
N ASN A 131 4.90 14.87 -6.47
CA ASN A 131 6.22 15.00 -7.08
C ASN A 131 6.42 14.05 -8.26
N ASP A 132 5.86 12.85 -8.18
CA ASP A 132 5.99 11.83 -9.21
C ASP A 132 4.60 11.40 -9.70
N ARG A 133 4.27 11.79 -10.95
CA ARG A 133 3.00 11.45 -11.59
C ARG A 133 3.15 10.33 -12.61
N ASP A 134 4.27 9.62 -12.61
CA ASP A 134 4.51 8.56 -13.58
C ASP A 134 3.67 7.33 -13.27
N GLU A 135 3.44 7.03 -12.01
CA GLU A 135 2.66 5.86 -11.59
C GLU A 135 1.23 6.24 -11.22
N ILE A 136 1.08 7.19 -10.29
CA ILE A 136 -0.23 7.64 -9.81
C ILE A 136 -0.66 8.87 -10.59
N VAL A 137 -1.68 8.72 -11.43
CA VAL A 137 -2.10 9.80 -12.35
C VAL A 137 -3.39 10.50 -11.95
N LYS A 138 -4.17 9.94 -11.03
CA LYS A 138 -5.36 10.58 -10.48
C LYS A 138 -5.69 10.01 -9.12
N LEU A 139 -6.45 10.77 -8.34
CA LEU A 139 -6.86 10.42 -6.99
C LEU A 139 -8.37 10.39 -6.87
N ALA A 140 -8.88 9.52 -6.00
CA ALA A 140 -10.30 9.49 -5.66
C ALA A 140 -10.48 8.92 -4.26
N PHE A 141 -11.65 9.17 -3.69
CA PHE A 141 -12.04 8.48 -2.46
C PHE A 141 -12.66 7.12 -2.79
N TYR A 142 -12.36 6.15 -1.97
CA TYR A 142 -12.89 4.81 -2.10
C TYR A 142 -14.42 4.79 -2.26
N LYS A 143 -15.14 5.60 -1.47
CA LYS A 143 -16.60 5.66 -1.52
C LYS A 143 -17.15 6.03 -2.88
N ASP A 144 -16.37 6.77 -3.69
CA ASP A 144 -16.80 7.25 -4.99
C ASP A 144 -16.53 6.27 -6.13
N VAL A 145 -15.60 5.34 -5.95
CA VAL A 145 -15.21 4.37 -6.98
C VAL A 145 -15.61 2.93 -6.67
N LYS A 146 -15.92 2.63 -5.41
CA LYS A 146 -16.30 1.28 -5.00
C LYS A 146 -17.52 0.80 -5.78
N ASN A 147 -17.48 -0.45 -6.26
CA ASN A 147 -18.51 -1.07 -7.09
C ASN A 147 -18.74 -0.40 -8.46
N ARG A 148 -17.84 0.51 -8.87
CA ARG A 148 -17.96 1.22 -10.16
C ARG A 148 -16.73 1.04 -11.03
N GLU A 149 -15.56 1.05 -10.43
CA GLU A 149 -14.29 0.96 -11.14
C GLU A 149 -13.40 -0.11 -10.48
N PRO A 150 -12.42 -0.65 -11.21
CA PRO A 150 -11.59 -1.72 -10.67
C PRO A 150 -10.68 -1.22 -9.53
N ILE A 151 -10.73 -1.91 -8.42
CA ILE A 151 -9.86 -1.67 -7.26
C ILE A 151 -9.06 -2.94 -7.04
N ALA A 152 -7.75 -2.81 -6.84
CA ALA A 152 -6.89 -3.96 -6.54
C ALA A 152 -7.47 -4.71 -5.33
N PRO A 153 -7.80 -6.00 -5.46
CA PRO A 153 -8.55 -6.71 -4.42
C PRO A 153 -7.84 -6.76 -3.06
N ILE A 154 -6.54 -6.96 -3.05
CA ILE A 154 -5.78 -6.99 -1.80
C ILE A 154 -5.78 -5.59 -1.17
N ASP A 155 -5.56 -4.56 -1.97
CA ASP A 155 -5.55 -3.17 -1.49
C ASP A 155 -6.90 -2.78 -0.88
N GLU A 156 -7.98 -3.17 -1.52
CA GLU A 156 -9.33 -2.93 -1.00
C GLU A 156 -9.50 -3.60 0.37
N LYS A 157 -9.05 -4.84 0.50
CA LYS A 157 -9.12 -5.58 1.76
C LYS A 157 -8.32 -4.89 2.86
N LEU A 158 -7.16 -4.34 2.52
CA LEU A 158 -6.28 -3.70 3.48
C LEU A 158 -6.90 -2.45 4.13
N LEU A 159 -7.87 -1.81 3.48
CA LEU A 159 -8.56 -0.66 4.08
C LEU A 159 -9.21 -1.02 5.42
N GLU A 160 -9.64 -2.27 5.59
CA GLU A 160 -10.32 -2.72 6.80
C GLU A 160 -9.42 -2.73 8.03
N TYR A 161 -8.12 -2.62 7.86
CA TYR A 161 -7.17 -2.67 8.98
C TYR A 161 -6.84 -1.29 9.55
N TYR A 162 -7.40 -0.24 8.96
CA TYR A 162 -7.22 1.13 9.45
C TYR A 162 -8.56 1.84 9.51
N LEU A 163 -9.23 1.71 10.64
CA LEU A 163 -10.58 2.25 10.85
C LEU A 163 -10.58 3.64 11.47
#